data_6e5e19eceb823db90e366d977841a0dc
#
_entry.id   6e5e19eceb823db90e366d977841a0dc
#
_cell.length_a   1.000
_cell.length_b   1.000
_cell.length_c   1.000
_cell.angle_alpha   90.00
_cell.angle_beta   90.00
_cell.angle_gamma   90.00
#
_symmetry.space_group_name_H-M   'P 1'
#
loop_
_entity.id
_entity.type
_entity.pdbx_description
1 polymer ?
#
loop_
_entity_poly.entity_id
_entity_poly.type
_entity_poly.pdbx_seq_one_letter_code
_entity_poly.pdbx_strand_id
1 'polypeptide(L)'
;MSESYCLKSCADCGKCAGCRGGAYAARCDIAKCCREKNHENCDSCTRGITCPTRRGRDNMPETLLNQDRREAERLAAKRLNAGVMAKWVSIIFWCTSAAIAVGLLSFLEKAVPAFRWVELGARTVLNLVIAYGYWRMKDVCDGFKTYAILALITHGLSSVHTALQEGPLRTAITIPVFIVCVITFRMQYLTFRDALSGIDADMSEKWLKQWNLLKISLLLTFGGLLACVILSVWGLVIPLAGMGILLFVVIREYVYLYQTAEVCSRYSDMEN
;
A
#
# COMPACT_ATOMS: atom_id res chain seq x y z
N MET A 1 -35.67 20.74 -8.57
CA MET A 1 -36.22 19.36 -8.75
C MET A 1 -35.63 18.84 -10.05
N SER A 2 -34.80 17.81 -10.03
CA SER A 2 -34.23 17.24 -11.24
C SER A 2 -35.30 16.41 -11.96
N GLU A 3 -35.69 16.84 -13.12
CA GLU A 3 -36.66 16.13 -13.95
C GLU A 3 -36.05 14.83 -14.46
N SER A 4 -36.62 13.71 -14.09
CA SER A 4 -36.23 12.40 -14.58
C SER A 4 -37.06 11.98 -15.80
N TYR A 5 -36.43 11.30 -16.76
CA TYR A 5 -37.16 10.71 -17.89
C TYR A 5 -38.20 9.67 -17.49
N CYS A 6 -38.09 9.11 -16.29
CA CYS A 6 -38.92 8.00 -15.83
C CYS A 6 -39.97 8.40 -14.80
N LEU A 7 -40.12 9.68 -14.46
CA LEU A 7 -41.07 10.24 -13.51
C LEU A 7 -40.98 9.72 -12.08
N LYS A 8 -40.06 8.79 -11.79
CA LYS A 8 -39.75 8.47 -10.39
C LYS A 8 -38.81 9.53 -9.82
N SER A 9 -39.01 9.89 -8.57
CA SER A 9 -38.12 10.80 -7.85
C SER A 9 -36.70 10.29 -7.93
N CYS A 10 -35.75 11.12 -8.38
CA CYS A 10 -34.35 10.77 -8.37
C CYS A 10 -33.81 10.58 -6.95
N ALA A 11 -34.49 11.09 -5.94
CA ALA A 11 -34.22 10.83 -4.54
C ALA A 11 -34.44 9.35 -4.17
N ASP A 12 -35.48 8.72 -4.74
CA ASP A 12 -35.75 7.28 -4.52
C ASP A 12 -34.80 6.38 -5.30
N CYS A 13 -34.19 6.89 -6.39
CA CYS A 13 -33.20 6.17 -7.18
C CYS A 13 -31.79 6.21 -6.55
N GLY A 14 -31.50 7.18 -5.68
CA GLY A 14 -30.31 7.28 -4.84
C GLY A 14 -28.96 7.41 -5.56
N LYS A 15 -28.91 7.56 -6.90
CA LYS A 15 -27.66 7.33 -7.64
C LYS A 15 -27.28 8.32 -8.74
N CYS A 16 -28.14 9.27 -9.08
CA CYS A 16 -27.75 10.22 -10.11
C CYS A 16 -28.36 11.60 -9.88
N ALA A 17 -27.63 12.62 -10.32
CA ALA A 17 -28.10 13.99 -10.37
C ALA A 17 -29.21 14.20 -11.43
N GLY A 18 -30.01 13.17 -11.68
CA GLY A 18 -31.04 13.11 -12.70
C GLY A 18 -30.59 12.37 -13.95
N CYS A 19 -31.51 11.60 -14.57
CA CYS A 19 -31.23 10.86 -15.80
C CYS A 19 -30.85 11.77 -17.00
N ARG A 20 -30.99 13.08 -16.89
CA ARG A 20 -30.66 14.06 -17.93
C ARG A 20 -29.17 14.45 -17.98
N GLY A 21 -28.44 14.38 -16.87
CA GLY A 21 -27.08 14.88 -16.82
C GLY A 21 -26.01 13.96 -16.23
N GLY A 22 -26.39 12.81 -15.66
CA GLY A 22 -25.44 11.93 -14.97
C GLY A 22 -24.83 10.84 -15.87
N ALA A 23 -23.70 10.28 -15.44
CA ALA A 23 -23.02 9.15 -16.11
C ALA A 23 -23.94 7.92 -16.29
N TYR A 24 -24.98 7.80 -15.48
CA TYR A 24 -25.98 6.74 -15.57
C TYR A 24 -26.97 6.94 -16.75
N ALA A 25 -27.11 8.15 -17.26
CA ALA A 25 -27.98 8.44 -18.42
C ALA A 25 -27.60 7.64 -19.68
N ALA A 26 -26.33 7.27 -19.82
CA ALA A 26 -25.82 6.45 -20.91
C ALA A 26 -26.21 4.96 -20.80
N ARG A 27 -26.47 4.47 -19.58
CA ARG A 27 -26.79 3.07 -19.28
C ARG A 27 -28.28 2.82 -19.01
N CYS A 28 -29.09 3.88 -18.94
CA CYS A 28 -30.50 3.76 -18.65
C CYS A 28 -31.28 3.62 -19.97
N ASP A 29 -31.89 2.47 -20.22
CA ASP A 29 -32.65 2.18 -21.44
C ASP A 29 -33.85 3.13 -21.63
N ILE A 30 -34.44 3.61 -20.51
CA ILE A 30 -35.53 4.60 -20.59
C ILE A 30 -34.97 5.95 -21.05
N ALA A 31 -33.85 6.40 -20.50
CA ALA A 31 -33.22 7.64 -20.91
C ALA A 31 -32.72 7.59 -22.36
N LYS A 32 -32.22 6.45 -22.79
CA LYS A 32 -31.82 6.19 -24.17
C LYS A 32 -33.02 6.24 -25.10
N CYS A 33 -34.11 5.53 -24.78
CA CYS A 33 -35.34 5.50 -25.55
C CYS A 33 -35.98 6.88 -25.65
N CYS A 34 -36.06 7.66 -24.58
CA CYS A 34 -36.61 9.01 -24.59
C CYS A 34 -35.77 9.98 -25.43
N ARG A 35 -34.45 9.88 -25.37
CA ARG A 35 -33.53 10.69 -26.20
C ARG A 35 -33.64 10.36 -27.69
N GLU A 36 -33.62 9.06 -28.03
CA GLU A 36 -33.73 8.60 -29.42
C GLU A 36 -35.05 9.01 -30.06
N LYS A 37 -36.14 9.11 -29.30
CA LYS A 37 -37.46 9.46 -29.77
C LYS A 37 -37.86 10.92 -29.52
N ASN A 38 -36.94 11.70 -28.98
CA ASN A 38 -37.15 13.11 -28.64
C ASN A 38 -38.34 13.36 -27.69
N HIS A 39 -38.56 12.45 -26.74
CA HIS A 39 -39.59 12.58 -25.69
C HIS A 39 -39.02 13.26 -24.44
N GLU A 40 -39.80 14.16 -23.86
CA GLU A 40 -39.43 14.84 -22.63
C GLU A 40 -39.37 13.88 -21.44
N ASN A 41 -40.27 12.90 -21.42
CA ASN A 41 -40.34 11.83 -20.43
C ASN A 41 -41.12 10.62 -20.99
N CYS A 42 -41.18 9.52 -20.19
CA CYS A 42 -41.88 8.31 -20.61
C CYS A 42 -43.42 8.47 -20.76
N ASP A 43 -44.03 9.44 -20.07
CA ASP A 43 -45.47 9.67 -20.18
C ASP A 43 -45.85 10.45 -21.44
N SER A 44 -44.95 11.21 -22.02
CA SER A 44 -45.14 11.85 -23.31
C SER A 44 -45.11 10.85 -24.49
N CYS A 45 -44.78 9.59 -24.25
CA CYS A 45 -44.74 8.53 -25.23
C CYS A 45 -46.15 7.90 -25.42
N THR A 46 -46.57 7.72 -26.65
CA THR A 46 -47.87 7.09 -27.01
C THR A 46 -48.02 5.66 -26.48
N ARG A 47 -46.92 4.96 -26.15
CA ARG A 47 -46.97 3.61 -25.56
C ARG A 47 -47.15 3.61 -24.04
N GLY A 48 -46.87 4.70 -23.36
CA GLY A 48 -47.09 4.87 -21.92
C GLY A 48 -46.76 3.64 -21.06
N ILE A 49 -47.75 3.18 -20.31
CA ILE A 49 -47.65 2.04 -19.36
C ILE A 49 -47.39 0.70 -20.06
N THR A 50 -47.71 0.55 -21.35
CA THR A 50 -47.54 -0.69 -22.14
C THR A 50 -46.12 -0.84 -22.70
N CYS A 51 -45.22 0.14 -22.49
CA CYS A 51 -43.88 0.12 -23.05
C CYS A 51 -43.03 -1.01 -22.41
N PRO A 52 -42.45 -1.92 -23.20
CA PRO A 52 -41.65 -3.03 -22.69
C PRO A 52 -40.39 -2.55 -21.95
N THR A 53 -39.81 -1.42 -22.38
CA THR A 53 -38.65 -0.81 -21.71
C THR A 53 -39.00 -0.32 -20.30
N ARG A 54 -40.20 0.24 -20.12
CA ARG A 54 -40.71 0.68 -18.81
C ARG A 54 -41.02 -0.53 -17.91
N ARG A 55 -41.68 -1.57 -18.44
CA ARG A 55 -41.97 -2.83 -17.73
C ARG A 55 -40.68 -3.57 -17.34
N GLY A 56 -39.70 -3.63 -18.25
CA GLY A 56 -38.40 -4.24 -17.98
C GLY A 56 -37.70 -3.59 -16.82
N ARG A 57 -37.86 -2.27 -16.63
CA ARG A 57 -37.30 -1.55 -15.50
C ARG A 57 -38.01 -1.81 -14.16
N ASP A 58 -39.36 -1.84 -14.21
CA ASP A 58 -40.14 -2.09 -12.98
C ASP A 58 -39.90 -3.52 -12.47
N ASN A 59 -39.42 -4.41 -13.32
CA ASN A 59 -38.99 -5.77 -13.02
C ASN A 59 -37.46 -5.91 -12.95
N MET A 60 -36.67 -4.80 -12.96
CA MET A 60 -35.22 -4.88 -12.89
C MET A 60 -34.84 -5.42 -11.53
N PRO A 61 -34.08 -6.52 -11.47
CA PRO A 61 -33.74 -7.13 -10.20
C PRO A 61 -33.01 -6.11 -9.31
N GLU A 62 -33.45 -6.00 -8.09
CA GLU A 62 -32.86 -5.17 -7.03
C GLU A 62 -31.33 -5.43 -6.88
N THR A 63 -30.90 -6.62 -7.32
CA THR A 63 -29.51 -7.05 -7.39
C THR A 63 -28.61 -6.14 -8.24
N LEU A 64 -29.05 -5.63 -9.40
CA LEU A 64 -28.23 -4.75 -10.25
C LEU A 64 -28.06 -3.36 -9.65
N LEU A 65 -29.11 -2.79 -9.08
CA LEU A 65 -29.06 -1.50 -8.37
C LEU A 65 -28.14 -1.59 -7.12
N ASN A 66 -28.18 -2.72 -6.43
CA ASN A 66 -27.33 -2.99 -5.28
C ASN A 66 -25.86 -3.25 -5.66
N GLN A 67 -25.59 -3.79 -6.88
CA GLN A 67 -24.22 -3.95 -7.36
C GLN A 67 -23.53 -2.60 -7.62
N ASP A 68 -24.17 -1.69 -8.35
CA ASP A 68 -23.61 -0.36 -8.64
C ASP A 68 -23.37 0.44 -7.35
N ARG A 69 -24.30 0.35 -6.39
CA ARG A 69 -24.12 0.97 -5.09
C ARG A 69 -22.93 0.41 -4.34
N ARG A 70 -22.78 -0.91 -4.33
CA ARG A 70 -21.63 -1.58 -3.68
C ARG A 70 -20.32 -1.22 -4.37
N GLU A 71 -20.30 -1.07 -5.70
CA GLU A 71 -19.12 -0.64 -6.42
C GLU A 71 -18.74 0.81 -6.09
N ALA A 72 -19.72 1.72 -6.02
CA ALA A 72 -19.48 3.10 -5.61
C ALA A 72 -18.96 3.19 -4.16
N GLU A 73 -19.56 2.43 -3.24
CA GLU A 73 -19.11 2.34 -1.85
C GLU A 73 -17.69 1.77 -1.74
N ARG A 74 -17.36 0.74 -2.56
CA ARG A 74 -16.00 0.17 -2.63
C ARG A 74 -14.98 1.17 -3.16
N LEU A 75 -15.33 1.93 -4.19
CA LEU A 75 -14.45 2.96 -4.75
C LEU A 75 -14.20 4.09 -3.75
N ALA A 76 -15.25 4.55 -3.06
CA ALA A 76 -15.12 5.56 -2.02
C ALA A 76 -14.23 5.05 -0.85
N ALA A 77 -14.42 3.80 -0.41
CA ALA A 77 -13.58 3.19 0.61
C ALA A 77 -12.12 3.07 0.16
N LYS A 78 -11.85 2.68 -1.10
CA LYS A 78 -10.49 2.62 -1.65
C LYS A 78 -9.81 3.98 -1.67
N ARG A 79 -10.53 5.06 -2.02
CA ARG A 79 -10.00 6.42 -2.01
C ARG A 79 -9.65 6.89 -0.59
N LEU A 80 -10.54 6.67 0.35
CA LEU A 80 -10.29 6.97 1.76
C LEU A 80 -9.04 6.24 2.27
N ASN A 81 -8.92 4.96 1.94
CA ASN A 81 -7.76 4.15 2.29
C ASN A 81 -6.47 4.65 1.64
N ALA A 82 -6.53 5.08 0.36
CA ALA A 82 -5.39 5.68 -0.31
C ALA A 82 -4.94 6.98 0.38
N GLY A 83 -5.86 7.85 0.79
CA GLY A 83 -5.54 9.06 1.56
C GLY A 83 -4.87 8.75 2.90
N VAL A 84 -5.34 7.73 3.62
CA VAL A 84 -4.70 7.25 4.86
C VAL A 84 -3.29 6.73 4.57
N MET A 85 -3.11 5.93 3.50
CA MET A 85 -1.79 5.44 3.08
C MET A 85 -0.86 6.59 2.71
N ALA A 86 -1.29 7.53 1.88
CA ALA A 86 -0.48 8.67 1.45
C ALA A 86 0.12 9.41 2.64
N LYS A 87 -0.71 9.74 3.63
CA LYS A 87 -0.29 10.42 4.85
C LYS A 87 0.75 9.62 5.65
N TRP A 88 0.43 8.36 5.95
CA TRP A 88 1.29 7.58 6.85
C TRP A 88 2.56 7.08 6.16
N VAL A 89 2.51 6.72 4.88
CA VAL A 89 3.72 6.35 4.12
C VAL A 89 4.66 7.54 3.98
N SER A 90 4.14 8.77 3.80
CA SER A 90 4.96 9.97 3.81
C SER A 90 5.66 10.19 5.17
N ILE A 91 4.95 10.01 6.29
CA ILE A 91 5.55 10.11 7.62
C ILE A 91 6.63 9.04 7.81
N ILE A 92 6.35 7.78 7.41
CA ILE A 92 7.31 6.68 7.46
C ILE A 92 8.55 6.98 6.63
N PHE A 93 8.38 7.52 5.41
CA PHE A 93 9.49 7.95 4.56
C PHE A 93 10.40 8.96 5.28
N TRP A 94 9.84 10.01 5.87
CA TRP A 94 10.64 11.00 6.59
C TRP A 94 11.29 10.46 7.86
N CYS A 95 10.60 9.60 8.61
CA CYS A 95 11.18 8.94 9.78
C CYS A 95 12.32 7.99 9.38
N THR A 96 12.18 7.26 8.26
CA THR A 96 13.24 6.40 7.74
C THR A 96 14.45 7.22 7.28
N SER A 97 14.21 8.38 6.61
CA SER A 97 15.26 9.33 6.25
C SER A 97 16.04 9.82 7.46
N ALA A 98 15.32 10.22 8.51
CA ALA A 98 15.92 10.67 9.75
C ALA A 98 16.72 9.53 10.44
N ALA A 99 16.20 8.31 10.42
CA ALA A 99 16.91 7.14 10.98
C ALA A 99 18.21 6.83 10.23
N ILE A 100 18.21 6.96 8.90
CA ILE A 100 19.43 6.83 8.08
C ILE A 100 20.43 7.94 8.43
N ALA A 101 19.96 9.20 8.52
CA ALA A 101 20.83 10.33 8.87
C ALA A 101 21.45 10.15 10.28
N VAL A 102 20.67 9.72 11.26
CA VAL A 102 21.17 9.39 12.61
C VAL A 102 22.21 8.27 12.53
N GLY A 103 21.97 7.22 11.72
CA GLY A 103 22.91 6.13 11.52
C GLY A 103 24.21 6.56 10.86
N LEU A 104 24.17 7.51 9.92
CA LEU A 104 25.39 8.07 9.31
C LEU A 104 26.22 8.88 10.30
N LEU A 105 25.63 9.39 11.36
CA LEU A 105 26.35 10.09 12.43
C LEU A 105 27.00 9.15 13.45
N SER A 106 26.84 7.83 13.34
CA SER A 106 27.43 6.84 14.24
C SER A 106 28.97 6.91 14.30
N PHE A 107 29.64 7.48 13.26
CA PHE A 107 31.08 7.70 13.32
C PHE A 107 31.49 8.64 14.46
N LEU A 108 30.60 9.50 14.95
CA LEU A 108 30.84 10.38 16.08
C LEU A 108 30.94 9.62 17.41
N GLU A 109 30.44 8.39 17.48
CA GLU A 109 30.57 7.53 18.67
C GLU A 109 32.05 7.32 19.09
N LYS A 110 32.93 7.26 18.10
CA LYS A 110 34.39 7.12 18.38
C LYS A 110 34.98 8.36 19.05
N ALA A 111 34.41 9.54 18.76
CA ALA A 111 34.88 10.81 19.38
C ALA A 111 34.14 11.11 20.69
N VAL A 112 32.88 10.73 20.81
CA VAL A 112 32.00 11.01 21.95
C VAL A 112 31.22 9.74 22.30
N PRO A 113 31.69 8.89 23.24
CA PRO A 113 31.04 7.62 23.59
C PRO A 113 29.58 7.76 24.05
N ALA A 114 29.21 8.89 24.66
CA ALA A 114 27.84 9.19 25.06
C ALA A 114 26.88 9.27 23.86
N PHE A 115 27.38 9.54 22.64
CA PHE A 115 26.60 9.64 21.44
C PHE A 115 25.85 8.34 21.09
N ARG A 116 26.41 7.18 21.47
CA ARG A 116 25.76 5.87 21.34
C ARG A 116 24.34 5.85 21.94
N TRP A 117 24.19 6.42 23.14
CA TRP A 117 22.89 6.44 23.82
C TRP A 117 21.91 7.39 23.15
N VAL A 118 22.38 8.51 22.63
CA VAL A 118 21.59 9.48 21.87
C VAL A 118 21.11 8.82 20.57
N GLU A 119 21.99 8.14 19.86
CA GLU A 119 21.66 7.40 18.64
C GLU A 119 20.62 6.31 18.91
N LEU A 120 20.83 5.49 19.94
CA LEU A 120 19.90 4.42 20.32
C LEU A 120 18.52 4.99 20.68
N GLY A 121 18.47 6.07 21.45
CA GLY A 121 17.24 6.74 21.83
C GLY A 121 16.50 7.31 20.61
N ALA A 122 17.20 8.04 19.74
CA ALA A 122 16.63 8.61 18.52
C ALA A 122 16.08 7.52 17.58
N ARG A 123 16.86 6.47 17.33
CA ARG A 123 16.41 5.32 16.53
C ARG A 123 15.19 4.64 17.14
N THR A 124 15.15 4.49 18.46
CA THR A 124 14.00 3.87 19.14
C THR A 124 12.74 4.70 18.91
N VAL A 125 12.79 6.01 19.11
CA VAL A 125 11.66 6.90 18.88
C VAL A 125 11.19 6.83 17.43
N LEU A 126 12.11 6.93 16.47
CA LEU A 126 11.77 6.86 15.03
C LEU A 126 11.12 5.52 14.66
N ASN A 127 11.66 4.40 15.15
CA ASN A 127 11.08 3.08 14.88
C ASN A 127 9.69 2.90 15.53
N LEU A 128 9.45 3.49 16.70
CA LEU A 128 8.12 3.51 17.32
C LEU A 128 7.11 4.30 16.47
N VAL A 129 7.52 5.46 15.94
CA VAL A 129 6.68 6.27 15.04
C VAL A 129 6.39 5.50 13.74
N ILE A 130 7.40 4.84 13.16
CA ILE A 130 7.24 4.00 11.97
C ILE A 130 6.25 2.86 12.23
N ALA A 131 6.44 2.11 13.32
CA ALA A 131 5.53 1.02 13.69
C ALA A 131 4.10 1.52 13.95
N TYR A 132 3.95 2.67 14.62
CA TYR A 132 2.66 3.30 14.80
C TYR A 132 2.02 3.71 13.47
N GLY A 133 2.78 4.25 12.52
CA GLY A 133 2.31 4.57 11.17
C GLY A 133 1.73 3.33 10.47
N TYR A 134 2.45 2.21 10.50
CA TYR A 134 1.94 0.95 9.97
C TYR A 134 0.69 0.45 10.71
N TRP A 135 0.65 0.58 12.02
CA TRP A 135 -0.54 0.22 12.81
C TRP A 135 -1.75 1.05 12.41
N ARG A 136 -1.58 2.33 12.10
CA ARG A 136 -2.67 3.22 11.63
C ARG A 136 -3.20 2.84 10.24
N MET A 137 -2.42 2.13 9.44
CA MET A 137 -2.83 1.60 8.13
C MET A 137 -3.48 0.21 8.21
N LYS A 138 -3.71 -0.35 9.39
CA LYS A 138 -4.29 -1.70 9.58
C LYS A 138 -5.63 -1.89 8.88
N ASP A 139 -6.45 -0.83 8.80
CA ASP A 139 -7.79 -0.87 8.20
C ASP A 139 -7.74 -0.84 6.66
N VAL A 140 -6.58 -0.48 6.09
CA VAL A 140 -6.33 -0.54 4.64
C VAL A 140 -5.99 -1.97 4.20
N CYS A 141 -5.12 -2.65 4.97
CA CYS A 141 -4.71 -4.03 4.73
C CYS A 141 -4.25 -4.65 6.05
N ASP A 142 -4.79 -5.82 6.41
CA ASP A 142 -4.47 -6.54 7.66
C ASP A 142 -2.97 -6.83 7.82
N GLY A 143 -2.26 -6.97 6.70
CA GLY A 143 -0.82 -7.17 6.69
C GLY A 143 -0.04 -6.07 7.41
N PHE A 144 -0.51 -4.82 7.38
CA PHE A 144 0.16 -3.70 8.08
C PHE A 144 0.16 -3.86 9.60
N LYS A 145 -0.91 -4.43 10.18
CA LYS A 145 -0.94 -4.75 11.61
C LYS A 145 0.14 -5.76 11.97
N THR A 146 0.23 -6.85 11.21
CA THR A 146 1.23 -7.90 11.42
C THR A 146 2.64 -7.36 11.23
N TYR A 147 2.85 -6.55 10.20
CA TYR A 147 4.14 -5.90 9.96
C TYR A 147 4.54 -4.97 11.12
N ALA A 148 3.62 -4.15 11.63
CA ALA A 148 3.91 -3.25 12.76
C ALA A 148 4.42 -4.01 14.00
N ILE A 149 3.79 -5.14 14.32
CA ILE A 149 4.21 -6.00 15.44
C ILE A 149 5.60 -6.59 15.17
N LEU A 150 5.83 -7.14 13.97
CA LEU A 150 7.13 -7.70 13.60
C LEU A 150 8.23 -6.64 13.59
N ALA A 151 7.95 -5.42 13.13
CA ALA A 151 8.89 -4.31 13.15
C ALA A 151 9.31 -3.94 14.60
N LEU A 152 8.38 -3.92 15.54
CA LEU A 152 8.67 -3.70 16.96
C LEU A 152 9.53 -4.82 17.53
N ILE A 153 9.21 -6.09 17.24
CA ILE A 153 10.00 -7.25 17.68
C ILE A 153 11.41 -7.17 17.10
N THR A 154 11.53 -6.91 15.79
CA THR A 154 12.83 -6.76 15.11
C THR A 154 13.66 -5.65 15.75
N HIS A 155 13.05 -4.49 16.00
CA HIS A 155 13.73 -3.37 16.65
C HIS A 155 14.19 -3.73 18.06
N GLY A 156 13.32 -4.34 18.87
CA GLY A 156 13.65 -4.78 20.23
C GLY A 156 14.82 -5.77 20.24
N LEU A 157 14.77 -6.79 19.40
CA LEU A 157 15.85 -7.78 19.27
C LEU A 157 17.16 -7.13 18.79
N SER A 158 17.09 -6.23 17.81
CA SER A 158 18.27 -5.50 17.31
C SER A 158 18.87 -4.59 18.36
N SER A 159 18.05 -3.94 19.19
CA SER A 159 18.51 -3.11 20.31
C SER A 159 19.21 -3.94 21.38
N VAL A 160 18.66 -5.10 21.74
CA VAL A 160 19.30 -6.05 22.67
C VAL A 160 20.63 -6.54 22.09
N HIS A 161 20.65 -6.95 20.81
CA HIS A 161 21.87 -7.39 20.13
C HIS A 161 22.95 -6.29 20.15
N THR A 162 22.57 -5.03 19.93
CA THR A 162 23.51 -3.89 19.97
C THR A 162 24.01 -3.59 21.39
N ALA A 163 23.18 -3.77 22.42
CA ALA A 163 23.53 -3.53 23.80
C ALA A 163 24.46 -4.60 24.37
N LEU A 164 24.42 -5.82 23.84
CA LEU A 164 25.27 -6.93 24.29
C LEU A 164 26.75 -6.69 23.92
N GLN A 165 27.63 -7.00 24.84
CA GLN A 165 29.09 -7.04 24.58
C GLN A 165 29.42 -8.18 23.61
N GLU A 166 30.55 -8.08 22.94
CA GLU A 166 31.05 -9.15 22.08
C GLU A 166 31.25 -10.44 22.87
N GLY A 167 30.66 -11.52 22.36
CA GLY A 167 30.72 -12.81 23.03
C GLY A 167 29.74 -13.82 22.42
N PRO A 168 29.75 -15.07 22.96
CA PRO A 168 28.95 -16.16 22.39
C PRO A 168 27.45 -15.89 22.44
N LEU A 169 26.95 -15.15 23.42
CA LEU A 169 25.55 -14.78 23.51
C LEU A 169 25.11 -13.84 22.37
N ARG A 170 25.95 -12.83 22.07
CA ARG A 170 25.69 -11.92 20.93
C ARG A 170 25.65 -12.69 19.62
N THR A 171 26.58 -13.60 19.38
CA THR A 171 26.63 -14.45 18.21
C THR A 171 25.39 -15.35 18.13
N ALA A 172 24.94 -15.94 19.21
CA ALA A 172 23.75 -16.78 19.24
C ALA A 172 22.47 -16.01 18.90
N ILE A 173 22.35 -14.75 19.31
CA ILE A 173 21.19 -13.90 19.03
C ILE A 173 21.21 -13.36 17.59
N THR A 174 22.36 -13.29 16.91
CA THR A 174 22.48 -12.79 15.53
C THR A 174 21.57 -13.55 14.55
N ILE A 175 21.54 -14.88 14.65
CA ILE A 175 20.72 -15.71 13.76
C ILE A 175 19.22 -15.46 13.91
N PRO A 176 18.64 -15.52 15.12
CA PRO A 176 17.23 -15.15 15.33
C PRO A 176 16.90 -13.73 14.85
N VAL A 177 17.73 -12.73 15.16
CA VAL A 177 17.53 -11.35 14.68
C VAL A 177 17.46 -11.31 13.16
N PHE A 178 18.39 -11.98 12.48
CA PHE A 178 18.41 -12.02 11.03
C PHE A 178 17.15 -12.68 10.45
N ILE A 179 16.72 -13.82 10.99
CA ILE A 179 15.51 -14.53 10.53
C ILE A 179 14.28 -13.63 10.68
N VAL A 180 14.10 -12.99 11.85
CA VAL A 180 12.96 -12.09 12.09
C VAL A 180 13.01 -10.90 11.15
N CYS A 181 14.20 -10.35 10.89
CA CYS A 181 14.42 -9.27 9.95
C CYS A 181 13.94 -9.62 8.52
N VAL A 182 14.33 -10.80 8.01
CA VAL A 182 13.92 -11.30 6.69
C VAL A 182 12.40 -11.50 6.61
N ILE A 183 11.80 -12.05 7.67
CA ILE A 183 10.34 -12.21 7.75
C ILE A 183 9.64 -10.85 7.73
N THR A 184 10.18 -9.87 8.45
CA THR A 184 9.64 -8.52 8.51
C THR A 184 9.67 -7.84 7.15
N PHE A 185 10.79 -7.90 6.42
CA PHE A 185 10.87 -7.38 5.05
C PHE A 185 9.91 -8.08 4.09
N ARG A 186 9.81 -9.41 4.18
CA ARG A 186 8.82 -10.15 3.38
C ARG A 186 7.42 -9.63 3.62
N MET A 187 7.02 -9.48 4.87
CA MET A 187 5.69 -8.98 5.24
C MET A 187 5.46 -7.57 4.71
N GLN A 188 6.45 -6.69 4.83
CA GLN A 188 6.37 -5.33 4.30
C GLN A 188 6.07 -5.33 2.79
N TYR A 189 6.91 -6.00 2.00
CA TYR A 189 6.80 -5.96 0.54
C TYR A 189 5.50 -6.59 0.04
N LEU A 190 5.08 -7.71 0.64
CA LEU A 190 3.83 -8.35 0.26
C LEU A 190 2.61 -7.53 0.68
N THR A 191 2.65 -6.87 1.85
CA THR A 191 1.56 -6.02 2.31
C THR A 191 1.40 -4.78 1.42
N PHE A 192 2.50 -4.12 1.03
CA PHE A 192 2.43 -3.01 0.06
C PHE A 192 1.91 -3.47 -1.31
N ARG A 193 2.35 -4.62 -1.81
CA ARG A 193 1.81 -5.21 -3.03
C ARG A 193 0.30 -5.37 -2.95
N ASP A 194 -0.20 -6.00 -1.87
CA ASP A 194 -1.62 -6.30 -1.71
C ASP A 194 -2.45 -5.02 -1.53
N ALA A 195 -1.97 -4.06 -0.74
CA ALA A 195 -2.63 -2.77 -0.55
C ALA A 195 -2.72 -1.95 -1.84
N LEU A 196 -1.69 -2.00 -2.69
CA LEU A 196 -1.62 -1.23 -3.94
C LEU A 196 -2.29 -1.94 -5.11
N SER A 197 -2.56 -3.24 -5.04
CA SER A 197 -3.13 -4.02 -6.16
C SER A 197 -4.46 -3.48 -6.69
N GLY A 198 -5.21 -2.72 -5.87
CA GLY A 198 -6.47 -2.09 -6.25
C GLY A 198 -6.38 -0.58 -6.53
N ILE A 199 -5.20 0.03 -6.40
CA ILE A 199 -4.93 1.46 -6.58
C ILE A 199 -4.03 1.66 -7.81
N ASP A 200 -2.87 1.00 -7.83
CA ASP A 200 -1.88 1.09 -8.90
C ASP A 200 -1.17 -0.27 -9.07
N ALA A 201 -1.47 -0.95 -10.18
CA ALA A 201 -0.95 -2.28 -10.46
C ALA A 201 0.56 -2.26 -10.75
N ASP A 202 1.09 -1.17 -11.36
CA ASP A 202 2.52 -1.04 -11.65
C ASP A 202 3.33 -0.91 -10.35
N MET A 203 2.87 -0.06 -9.42
CA MET A 203 3.49 0.05 -8.10
C MET A 203 3.41 -1.25 -7.30
N SER A 204 2.28 -1.96 -7.36
CA SER A 204 2.11 -3.27 -6.73
C SER A 204 3.15 -4.28 -7.26
N GLU A 205 3.36 -4.33 -8.59
CA GLU A 205 4.36 -5.21 -9.21
C GLU A 205 5.80 -4.82 -8.84
N LYS A 206 6.09 -3.51 -8.72
CA LYS A 206 7.40 -3.03 -8.26
C LYS A 206 7.74 -3.55 -6.86
N TRP A 207 6.80 -3.54 -5.93
CA TRP A 207 7.00 -4.10 -4.58
C TRP A 207 7.22 -5.62 -4.61
N LEU A 208 6.54 -6.35 -5.47
CA LEU A 208 6.79 -7.79 -5.64
C LEU A 208 8.18 -8.07 -6.23
N LYS A 209 8.61 -7.30 -7.22
CA LYS A 209 9.96 -7.38 -7.78
C LYS A 209 11.03 -7.09 -6.74
N GLN A 210 10.76 -6.15 -5.82
CA GLN A 210 11.64 -5.80 -4.72
C GLN A 210 11.87 -7.00 -3.78
N TRP A 211 10.81 -7.74 -3.42
CA TRP A 211 10.93 -8.98 -2.66
C TRP A 211 11.80 -10.03 -3.38
N ASN A 212 11.62 -10.18 -4.70
CA ASN A 212 12.40 -11.13 -5.48
C ASN A 212 13.89 -10.75 -5.53
N LEU A 213 14.21 -9.47 -5.66
CA LEU A 213 15.58 -8.98 -5.62
C LEU A 213 16.23 -9.20 -4.25
N LEU A 214 15.50 -8.98 -3.16
CA LEU A 214 16.00 -9.26 -1.81
C LEU A 214 16.36 -10.75 -1.65
N LYS A 215 15.50 -11.66 -2.12
CA LYS A 215 15.79 -13.11 -2.08
C LYS A 215 17.08 -13.45 -2.84
N ILE A 216 17.26 -12.90 -4.03
CA ILE A 216 18.47 -13.12 -4.85
C ILE A 216 19.70 -12.58 -4.11
N SER A 217 19.61 -11.36 -3.57
CA SER A 217 20.70 -10.75 -2.79
C SER A 217 21.11 -11.62 -1.60
N LEU A 218 20.15 -12.09 -0.81
CA LEU A 218 20.42 -12.95 0.33
C LEU A 218 21.04 -14.29 -0.09
N LEU A 219 20.52 -14.90 -1.17
CA LEU A 219 21.06 -16.15 -1.69
C LEU A 219 22.51 -15.99 -2.16
N LEU A 220 22.84 -14.91 -2.87
CA LEU A 220 24.19 -14.64 -3.32
C LEU A 220 25.12 -14.32 -2.14
N THR A 221 24.65 -13.54 -1.16
CA THR A 221 25.48 -13.18 0.00
C THR A 221 25.81 -14.43 0.84
N PHE A 222 24.81 -15.20 1.24
CA PHE A 222 25.03 -16.38 2.09
C PHE A 222 25.58 -17.58 1.34
N GLY A 223 25.08 -17.84 0.13
CA GLY A 223 25.65 -18.90 -0.74
C GLY A 223 27.08 -18.57 -1.14
N GLY A 224 27.40 -17.31 -1.39
CA GLY A 224 28.73 -16.85 -1.68
C GLY A 224 29.69 -17.01 -0.47
N LEU A 225 29.23 -16.73 0.75
CA LEU A 225 30.03 -16.97 1.96
C LEU A 225 30.39 -18.47 2.13
N LEU A 226 29.44 -19.36 1.83
CA LEU A 226 29.71 -20.80 1.81
C LEU A 226 30.69 -21.15 0.68
N ALA A 227 30.55 -20.55 -0.48
CA ALA A 227 31.49 -20.77 -1.58
C ALA A 227 32.92 -20.27 -1.29
N CYS A 228 33.08 -19.25 -0.45
CA CYS A 228 34.41 -18.78 -0.02
C CYS A 228 35.22 -19.87 0.70
N VAL A 229 34.56 -20.77 1.39
CA VAL A 229 35.21 -21.90 2.07
C VAL A 229 35.84 -22.85 1.06
N ILE A 230 35.26 -22.97 -0.14
CA ILE A 230 35.68 -23.91 -1.18
C ILE A 230 36.62 -23.24 -2.19
N LEU A 231 36.29 -22.01 -2.63
CA LEU A 231 36.92 -21.30 -3.74
C LEU A 231 37.97 -20.28 -3.31
N SER A 232 38.27 -20.19 -2.01
CA SER A 232 39.26 -19.22 -1.45
C SER A 232 38.92 -17.77 -1.86
N VAL A 233 39.93 -16.97 -2.25
CA VAL A 233 39.79 -15.53 -2.56
C VAL A 233 38.78 -15.25 -3.69
N TRP A 234 38.67 -16.11 -4.69
CA TRP A 234 37.72 -15.97 -5.80
C TRP A 234 36.26 -16.10 -5.34
N GLY A 235 36.01 -16.82 -4.24
CA GLY A 235 34.68 -16.92 -3.64
C GLY A 235 34.15 -15.58 -3.10
N LEU A 236 35.02 -14.60 -2.79
CA LEU A 236 34.61 -13.30 -2.26
C LEU A 236 33.82 -12.44 -3.27
N VAL A 237 33.98 -12.64 -4.57
CA VAL A 237 33.26 -11.88 -5.59
C VAL A 237 31.76 -12.08 -5.50
N ILE A 238 31.31 -13.29 -5.17
CA ILE A 238 29.87 -13.64 -5.09
C ILE A 238 29.17 -12.90 -3.95
N PRO A 239 29.65 -12.97 -2.68
CA PRO A 239 29.00 -12.24 -1.59
C PRO A 239 29.11 -10.72 -1.75
N LEU A 240 30.18 -10.20 -2.35
CA LEU A 240 30.30 -8.77 -2.67
C LEU A 240 29.23 -8.33 -3.69
N ALA A 241 28.97 -9.13 -4.71
CA ALA A 241 27.88 -8.88 -5.65
C ALA A 241 26.50 -8.93 -4.93
N GLY A 242 26.30 -9.91 -4.05
CA GLY A 242 25.09 -10.00 -3.21
C GLY A 242 24.89 -8.76 -2.33
N MET A 243 25.94 -8.26 -1.70
CA MET A 243 25.92 -7.03 -0.90
C MET A 243 25.61 -5.78 -1.76
N GLY A 244 26.19 -5.70 -2.96
CA GLY A 244 25.87 -4.63 -3.92
C GLY A 244 24.40 -4.61 -4.31
N ILE A 245 23.81 -5.78 -4.59
CA ILE A 245 22.37 -5.89 -4.85
C ILE A 245 21.54 -5.53 -3.60
N LEU A 246 21.98 -5.91 -2.41
CA LEU A 246 21.31 -5.56 -1.16
C LEU A 246 21.26 -4.03 -0.96
N LEU A 247 22.37 -3.35 -1.19
CA LEU A 247 22.43 -1.88 -1.13
C LEU A 247 21.46 -1.26 -2.14
N PHE A 248 21.41 -1.78 -3.36
CA PHE A 248 20.48 -1.34 -4.40
C PHE A 248 19.01 -1.57 -3.98
N VAL A 249 18.70 -2.70 -3.34
CA VAL A 249 17.37 -3.01 -2.79
C VAL A 249 16.96 -1.96 -1.76
N VAL A 250 17.85 -1.61 -0.82
CA VAL A 250 17.58 -0.59 0.22
C VAL A 250 17.32 0.78 -0.40
N ILE A 251 18.12 1.20 -1.37
CA ILE A 251 17.92 2.50 -2.07
C ILE A 251 16.57 2.50 -2.80
N ARG A 252 16.23 1.43 -3.50
CA ARG A 252 14.96 1.31 -4.22
C ARG A 252 13.75 1.29 -3.29
N GLU A 253 13.85 0.62 -2.15
CA GLU A 253 12.79 0.62 -1.14
C GLU A 253 12.46 2.05 -0.71
N TYR A 254 13.48 2.85 -0.48
CA TYR A 254 13.33 4.24 -0.13
C TYR A 254 12.60 5.06 -1.21
N VAL A 255 13.01 4.88 -2.48
CA VAL A 255 12.35 5.50 -3.63
C VAL A 255 10.90 5.05 -3.75
N TYR A 256 10.63 3.76 -3.50
CA TYR A 256 9.27 3.22 -3.61
C TYR A 256 8.35 3.68 -2.49
N LEU A 257 8.85 3.91 -1.28
CA LEU A 257 8.07 4.56 -0.22
C LEU A 257 7.60 5.95 -0.67
N TYR A 258 8.50 6.76 -1.23
CA TYR A 258 8.15 8.07 -1.75
C TYR A 258 7.10 7.99 -2.88
N GLN A 259 7.35 7.14 -3.89
CA GLN A 259 6.43 6.96 -5.03
C GLN A 259 5.07 6.42 -4.57
N THR A 260 5.04 5.52 -3.60
CA THR A 260 3.79 5.00 -3.03
C THR A 260 2.97 6.10 -2.37
N ALA A 261 3.60 6.98 -1.60
CA ALA A 261 2.92 8.13 -0.99
C ALA A 261 2.33 9.05 -2.06
N GLU A 262 3.09 9.34 -3.12
CA GLU A 262 2.66 10.19 -4.23
C GLU A 262 1.50 9.58 -5.03
N VAL A 263 1.58 8.30 -5.40
CA VAL A 263 0.51 7.58 -6.11
C VAL A 263 -0.76 7.54 -5.29
N CYS A 264 -0.66 7.23 -4.01
CA CYS A 264 -1.82 7.21 -3.11
C CYS A 264 -2.44 8.61 -2.92
N SER A 265 -1.63 9.67 -2.86
CA SER A 265 -2.13 11.05 -2.80
C SER A 265 -2.89 11.40 -4.08
N ARG A 266 -2.30 11.17 -5.25
CA ARG A 266 -2.95 11.43 -6.53
C ARG A 266 -4.28 10.67 -6.66
N TYR A 267 -4.32 9.40 -6.23
CA TYR A 267 -5.53 8.59 -6.28
C TYR A 267 -6.63 9.12 -5.34
N SER A 268 -6.27 9.66 -4.17
CA SER A 268 -7.22 10.28 -3.24
C SER A 268 -7.80 11.58 -3.79
N ASP A 269 -7.01 12.34 -4.58
CA ASP A 269 -7.35 13.70 -5.03
C ASP A 269 -8.08 13.73 -6.40
N MET A 270 -8.30 12.58 -7.05
CA MET A 270 -8.90 12.50 -8.40
C MET A 270 -10.36 13.01 -8.51
N GLU A 271 -10.96 13.54 -7.44
CA GLU A 271 -12.33 14.11 -7.45
C GLU A 271 -12.43 15.58 -7.03
N ASN A 272 -11.31 16.24 -6.68
CA ASN A 272 -11.32 17.66 -6.44
C ASN A 272 -10.92 18.45 -7.70
#